data_990d2e986387c1978413d676a9088d6b
#
_entry.id   990d2e986387c1978413d676a9088d6b
#
_cell.length_a   1.000
_cell.length_b   1.000
_cell.length_c   1.000
_cell.angle_alpha   90.00
_cell.angle_beta   90.00
_cell.angle_gamma   90.00
#
_symmetry.space_group_name_H-M   'P 1'
#
loop_
_entity.id
_entity.type
_entity.pdbx_description
1 polymer ?
#
loop_
_entity_poly.entity_id
_entity_poly.type
_entity_poly.pdbx_seq_one_letter_code
_entity_poly.pdbx_strand_id
1 'polypeptide(L)'
;RRAWIVAIFLVTFESLGFLWVLATTDFGSTLLSNWKYYGLFMVALTMTPFMLPSMLVQREEVRVRRRDEAFPEFIRAFGGTAQARSAEPSAMIKALNSIDFGALSSSINQLEKRLAMRIDSDYSWNWFAADNNSMMVSRFTRVFLEGSQASGEAGTVGDLVSQSTATLLALRNRREISAGTMRGVSYGILIAMIIALNITIEIVAGLGEQIAEVAAGLVNAGQSGEIGGGDLAVGLPVLTDTAGVDQNIQVFNILSSLLIIVVIVVLGLITSRIKGGGFTLSLGQMIQMMWIAAIASGASAFVLSNSVGVFAG
;
A
#
# COMPACT_ATOMS: atom_id res chain seq x y z
N ARG A 1 -14.37 -1.07 12.59
CA ARG A 1 -14.07 -2.06 13.64
C ARG A 1 -14.40 -3.48 13.17
N ARG A 2 -15.62 -3.77 12.65
CA ARG A 2 -16.02 -5.13 12.20
C ARG A 2 -15.08 -5.71 11.14
N ALA A 3 -14.66 -4.92 10.16
CA ALA A 3 -13.74 -5.37 9.11
C ALA A 3 -12.35 -5.78 9.66
N TRP A 4 -11.86 -5.08 10.68
CA TRP A 4 -10.62 -5.45 11.36
C TRP A 4 -10.73 -6.76 12.13
N ILE A 5 -11.85 -6.98 12.80
CA ILE A 5 -12.10 -8.26 13.52
C ILE A 5 -12.14 -9.41 12.52
N VAL A 6 -12.83 -9.25 11.39
CA VAL A 6 -12.88 -10.28 10.34
C VAL A 6 -11.50 -10.53 9.74
N ALA A 7 -10.72 -9.49 9.46
CA ALA A 7 -9.36 -9.64 8.93
C ALA A 7 -8.44 -10.37 9.90
N ILE A 8 -8.47 -10.00 11.19
CA ILE A 8 -7.67 -10.68 12.23
C ILE A 8 -8.09 -12.14 12.34
N PHE A 9 -9.41 -12.43 12.34
CA PHE A 9 -9.90 -13.80 12.41
C PHE A 9 -9.44 -14.64 11.21
N LEU A 10 -9.50 -14.09 9.99
CA LEU A 10 -9.00 -14.76 8.79
C LEU A 10 -7.50 -15.02 8.85
N VAL A 11 -6.70 -14.04 9.28
CA VAL A 11 -5.25 -14.21 9.43
C VAL A 11 -4.92 -15.28 10.46
N THR A 12 -5.62 -15.30 11.62
CA THR A 12 -5.40 -16.33 12.64
C THR A 12 -5.82 -17.71 12.13
N PHE A 13 -6.90 -17.81 11.39
CA PHE A 13 -7.34 -19.07 10.78
C PHE A 13 -6.35 -19.57 9.72
N GLU A 14 -5.87 -18.70 8.81
CA GLU A 14 -4.85 -19.04 7.81
C GLU A 14 -3.53 -19.43 8.46
N SER A 15 -3.07 -18.70 9.50
CA SER A 15 -1.83 -19.02 10.20
C SER A 15 -1.90 -20.35 10.95
N LEU A 16 -3.04 -20.68 11.57
CA LEU A 16 -3.27 -21.97 12.19
C LEU A 16 -3.33 -23.10 11.15
N GLY A 17 -4.02 -22.89 10.04
CA GLY A 17 -4.05 -23.83 8.92
C GLY A 17 -2.67 -24.10 8.35
N PHE A 18 -1.86 -23.06 8.18
CA PHE A 18 -0.48 -23.17 7.72
C PHE A 18 0.41 -23.92 8.72
N LEU A 19 0.32 -23.62 10.00
CA LEU A 19 1.02 -24.34 11.07
C LEU A 19 0.62 -25.82 11.11
N TRP A 20 -0.65 -26.12 10.90
CA TRP A 20 -1.15 -27.50 10.86
C TRP A 20 -0.56 -28.26 9.66
N VAL A 21 -0.51 -27.66 8.48
CA VAL A 21 0.12 -28.23 7.28
C VAL A 21 1.61 -28.45 7.50
N LEU A 22 2.32 -27.49 8.11
CA LEU A 22 3.74 -27.64 8.46
C LEU A 22 4.00 -28.80 9.44
N ALA A 23 3.07 -29.03 10.37
CA ALA A 23 3.21 -30.06 11.38
C ALA A 23 2.85 -31.48 10.89
N THR A 24 1.95 -31.58 9.87
CA THR A 24 1.42 -32.87 9.39
C THR A 24 2.05 -33.37 8.12
N THR A 25 2.76 -32.52 7.38
CA THR A 25 3.37 -32.86 6.08
C THR A 25 4.84 -32.44 6.03
N ASP A 26 5.65 -33.13 5.22
CA ASP A 26 7.02 -32.73 4.91
C ASP A 26 7.10 -31.43 4.07
N PHE A 27 5.97 -30.72 3.97
CA PHE A 27 5.87 -29.45 3.25
C PHE A 27 6.80 -28.39 3.85
N GLY A 28 7.03 -28.43 5.17
CA GLY A 28 7.93 -27.50 5.85
C GLY A 28 9.38 -27.63 5.37
N SER A 29 9.87 -28.84 5.22
CA SER A 29 11.22 -29.11 4.68
C SER A 29 11.31 -28.74 3.22
N THR A 30 10.28 -29.06 2.42
CA THR A 30 10.18 -28.68 1.01
C THR A 30 10.07 -27.18 0.82
N LEU A 31 9.36 -26.47 1.71
CA LEU A 31 9.26 -25.01 1.68
C LEU A 31 10.61 -24.36 2.00
N LEU A 32 11.31 -24.85 3.01
CA LEU A 32 12.62 -24.32 3.40
C LEU A 32 13.67 -24.57 2.31
N SER A 33 13.68 -25.75 1.70
CA SER A 33 14.59 -26.08 0.60
C SER A 33 14.31 -25.23 -0.65
N ASN A 34 13.03 -24.92 -0.92
CA ASN A 34 12.62 -24.12 -2.06
C ASN A 34 12.18 -22.71 -1.66
N TRP A 35 12.72 -22.15 -0.57
CA TRP A 35 12.36 -20.81 -0.05
C TRP A 35 12.47 -19.71 -1.10
N LYS A 36 13.42 -19.82 -2.00
CA LYS A 36 13.66 -18.93 -3.13
C LYS A 36 12.41 -18.73 -4.00
N TYR A 37 11.61 -19.79 -4.24
CA TYR A 37 10.42 -19.73 -5.09
C TYR A 37 9.15 -19.39 -4.29
N TYR A 38 9.00 -19.95 -3.10
CA TYR A 38 7.72 -19.93 -2.37
C TYR A 38 7.69 -19.03 -1.14
N GLY A 39 8.86 -18.64 -0.60
CA GLY A 39 8.93 -17.91 0.66
C GLY A 39 8.16 -16.59 0.65
N LEU A 40 8.44 -15.70 -0.29
CA LEU A 40 7.73 -14.41 -0.41
C LEU A 40 6.26 -14.58 -0.80
N PHE A 41 5.93 -15.62 -1.58
CA PHE A 41 4.55 -15.92 -1.94
C PHE A 41 3.72 -16.31 -0.72
N MET A 42 4.23 -17.14 0.17
CA MET A 42 3.58 -17.54 1.41
C MET A 42 3.34 -16.34 2.35
N VAL A 43 4.36 -15.47 2.47
CA VAL A 43 4.21 -14.24 3.26
C VAL A 43 3.17 -13.31 2.63
N ALA A 44 3.11 -13.16 1.31
CA ALA A 44 2.10 -12.37 0.63
C ALA A 44 0.69 -12.95 0.85
N LEU A 45 0.54 -14.27 0.81
CA LEU A 45 -0.73 -14.96 1.04
C LEU A 45 -1.26 -14.70 2.44
N THR A 46 -0.42 -14.87 3.48
CA THR A 46 -0.82 -14.63 4.89
C THR A 46 -1.16 -13.16 5.18
N MET A 47 -0.61 -12.21 4.41
CA MET A 47 -0.94 -10.79 4.56
C MET A 47 -2.18 -10.34 3.77
N THR A 48 -2.68 -11.17 2.86
CA THR A 48 -3.82 -10.83 1.97
C THR A 48 -5.11 -10.45 2.71
N PRO A 49 -5.54 -11.09 3.83
CA PRO A 49 -6.76 -10.70 4.52
C PRO A 49 -6.75 -9.25 5.06
N PHE A 50 -5.57 -8.69 5.35
CA PHE A 50 -5.45 -7.28 5.75
C PHE A 50 -5.77 -6.29 4.61
N MET A 51 -5.91 -6.77 3.38
CA MET A 51 -6.37 -5.95 2.25
C MET A 51 -7.84 -5.54 2.40
N LEU A 52 -8.69 -6.36 3.03
CA LEU A 52 -10.12 -6.09 3.22
C LEU A 52 -10.41 -4.77 3.97
N PRO A 53 -9.86 -4.55 5.19
CA PRO A 53 -10.08 -3.30 5.90
C PRO A 53 -9.49 -2.09 5.15
N SER A 54 -8.36 -2.27 4.46
CA SER A 54 -7.75 -1.22 3.65
C SER A 54 -8.65 -0.79 2.48
N MET A 55 -9.25 -1.74 1.74
CA MET A 55 -10.19 -1.46 0.66
C MET A 55 -11.44 -0.70 1.14
N LEU A 56 -11.98 -1.07 2.30
CA LEU A 56 -13.16 -0.39 2.86
C LEU A 56 -12.83 1.06 3.24
N VAL A 57 -11.68 1.29 3.86
CA VAL A 57 -11.23 2.65 4.19
C VAL A 57 -10.99 3.48 2.92
N GLN A 58 -10.39 2.90 1.89
CA GLN A 58 -10.20 3.57 0.59
C GLN A 58 -11.52 3.97 -0.07
N ARG A 59 -12.53 3.10 -0.03
CA ARG A 59 -13.86 3.42 -0.58
C ARG A 59 -14.53 4.60 0.14
N GLU A 60 -14.43 4.65 1.46
CA GLU A 60 -14.95 5.77 2.22
C GLU A 60 -14.16 7.07 1.94
N GLU A 61 -12.84 6.99 1.84
CA GLU A 61 -12.00 8.15 1.49
C GLU A 61 -12.38 8.72 0.11
N VAL A 62 -12.61 7.86 -0.88
CA VAL A 62 -13.07 8.29 -2.21
C VAL A 62 -14.46 8.93 -2.17
N ARG A 63 -15.38 8.43 -1.33
CA ARG A 63 -16.71 9.03 -1.17
C ARG A 63 -16.64 10.42 -0.53
N VAL A 64 -15.86 10.55 0.54
CA VAL A 64 -15.65 11.85 1.21
C VAL A 64 -15.01 12.84 0.24
N ARG A 65 -14.02 12.41 -0.51
CA ARG A 65 -13.35 13.24 -1.50
C ARG A 65 -14.30 13.77 -2.58
N ARG A 66 -15.17 12.93 -3.13
CA ARG A 66 -16.17 13.39 -4.13
C ARG A 66 -17.11 14.45 -3.56
N ARG A 67 -17.44 14.37 -2.26
CA ARG A 67 -18.22 15.40 -1.58
C ARG A 67 -17.42 16.69 -1.41
N ASP A 68 -16.14 16.57 -1.02
CA ASP A 68 -15.24 17.70 -0.90
C ASP A 68 -15.08 18.45 -2.24
N GLU A 69 -15.00 17.73 -3.35
CA GLU A 69 -14.83 18.28 -4.71
C GLU A 69 -16.08 19.09 -5.17
N ALA A 70 -17.28 18.68 -4.76
CA ALA A 70 -18.52 19.38 -5.08
C ALA A 70 -18.81 20.58 -4.17
N PHE A 71 -18.17 20.67 -3.01
CA PHE A 71 -18.46 21.68 -1.99
C PHE A 71 -18.16 23.13 -2.42
N PRO A 72 -17.07 23.47 -3.13
CA PRO A 72 -16.80 24.85 -3.56
C PRO A 72 -17.89 25.43 -4.46
N GLU A 73 -18.42 24.61 -5.38
CA GLU A 73 -19.48 25.02 -6.28
C GLU A 73 -20.79 25.23 -5.53
N PHE A 74 -21.14 24.33 -4.62
CA PHE A 74 -22.32 24.46 -3.77
C PHE A 74 -22.28 25.74 -2.94
N ILE A 75 -21.18 26.04 -2.24
CA ILE A 75 -21.10 27.20 -1.34
C ILE A 75 -21.12 28.53 -2.12
N ARG A 76 -20.52 28.55 -3.32
CA ARG A 76 -20.58 29.70 -4.22
C ARG A 76 -22.01 29.95 -4.69
N ALA A 77 -22.70 28.92 -5.15
CA ALA A 77 -24.07 29.01 -5.62
C ALA A 77 -25.02 29.42 -4.48
N PHE A 78 -24.80 28.90 -3.28
CA PHE A 78 -25.59 29.27 -2.09
C PHE A 78 -25.37 30.72 -1.69
N GLY A 79 -24.12 31.19 -1.62
CA GLY A 79 -23.79 32.58 -1.33
C GLY A 79 -24.41 33.55 -2.33
N GLY A 80 -24.31 33.23 -3.62
CA GLY A 80 -24.91 34.04 -4.70
C GLY A 80 -26.43 34.11 -4.62
N THR A 81 -27.12 33.00 -4.32
CA THR A 81 -28.56 32.98 -4.13
C THR A 81 -28.99 33.69 -2.86
N ALA A 82 -28.23 33.62 -1.78
CA ALA A 82 -28.47 34.32 -0.54
C ALA A 82 -28.41 35.87 -0.70
N GLN A 83 -27.46 36.31 -1.52
CA GLN A 83 -27.31 37.74 -1.83
C GLN A 83 -28.42 38.28 -2.76
N ALA A 84 -28.84 37.47 -3.75
CA ALA A 84 -29.85 37.87 -4.74
C ALA A 84 -31.28 37.88 -4.19
N ARG A 85 -31.54 37.08 -3.17
CA ARG A 85 -32.88 36.93 -2.56
C ARG A 85 -32.74 37.10 -1.05
N SER A 86 -33.33 38.17 -0.52
CA SER A 86 -33.55 38.31 0.93
C SER A 86 -34.57 37.25 1.46
N ALA A 87 -34.54 36.04 0.94
CA ALA A 87 -35.54 35.01 1.11
C ALA A 87 -35.18 34.08 2.26
N GLU A 88 -36.18 33.37 2.77
CA GLU A 88 -36.02 32.34 3.80
C GLU A 88 -34.98 31.27 3.37
N PRO A 89 -34.08 30.78 4.23
CA PRO A 89 -33.04 29.84 3.90
C PRO A 89 -33.54 28.56 3.21
N SER A 90 -34.74 28.10 3.55
CA SER A 90 -35.38 26.95 2.93
C SER A 90 -35.68 27.16 1.42
N ALA A 91 -36.15 28.37 1.07
CA ALA A 91 -36.45 28.72 -0.32
C ALA A 91 -35.18 28.88 -1.17
N MET A 92 -34.08 29.33 -0.56
CA MET A 92 -32.76 29.41 -1.22
C MET A 92 -32.25 28.04 -1.59
N ILE A 93 -32.25 27.10 -0.64
CA ILE A 93 -31.76 25.73 -0.86
C ILE A 93 -32.67 24.99 -1.84
N LYS A 94 -33.98 25.21 -1.79
CA LYS A 94 -34.92 24.65 -2.77
C LYS A 94 -34.62 25.10 -4.20
N ALA A 95 -34.21 26.36 -4.39
CA ALA A 95 -33.79 26.84 -5.71
C ALA A 95 -32.50 26.18 -6.19
N LEU A 96 -31.58 25.85 -5.29
CA LEU A 96 -30.34 25.15 -5.59
C LEU A 96 -30.54 23.65 -5.85
N ASN A 97 -31.62 23.07 -5.34
CA ASN A 97 -31.89 21.64 -5.51
C ASN A 97 -32.22 21.26 -6.96
N SER A 98 -32.45 22.24 -7.84
CA SER A 98 -32.52 22.05 -9.29
C SER A 98 -31.15 21.81 -9.95
N ILE A 99 -30.06 22.11 -9.25
CA ILE A 99 -28.68 21.89 -9.69
C ILE A 99 -28.17 20.59 -9.11
N ASP A 100 -27.61 19.74 -9.95
CA ASP A 100 -27.00 18.50 -9.46
C ASP A 100 -25.58 18.73 -8.94
N PHE A 101 -25.41 18.67 -7.64
CA PHE A 101 -24.11 18.75 -6.97
C PHE A 101 -23.48 17.36 -6.74
N GLY A 102 -23.89 16.35 -7.51
CA GLY A 102 -23.30 15.00 -7.48
C GLY A 102 -23.39 14.35 -6.10
N ALA A 103 -22.23 13.99 -5.54
CA ALA A 103 -22.16 13.29 -4.24
C ALA A 103 -22.71 14.09 -3.05
N LEU A 104 -22.87 15.40 -3.18
CA LEU A 104 -23.36 16.30 -2.15
C LEU A 104 -24.88 16.46 -2.16
N SER A 105 -25.54 16.17 -3.30
CA SER A 105 -26.98 16.37 -3.51
C SER A 105 -27.85 15.72 -2.42
N SER A 106 -27.48 14.52 -1.96
CA SER A 106 -28.20 13.84 -0.88
C SER A 106 -28.20 14.62 0.44
N SER A 107 -27.04 15.20 0.81
CA SER A 107 -26.88 15.98 2.04
C SER A 107 -27.57 17.36 1.92
N ILE A 108 -27.56 17.96 0.71
CA ILE A 108 -28.28 19.21 0.43
C ILE A 108 -29.79 19.01 0.55
N ASN A 109 -30.34 17.91 0.02
CA ASN A 109 -31.76 17.56 0.16
C ASN A 109 -32.16 17.38 1.64
N GLN A 110 -31.31 16.80 2.46
CA GLN A 110 -31.56 16.65 3.89
C GLN A 110 -31.52 18.01 4.60
N LEU A 111 -30.58 18.89 4.23
CA LEU A 111 -30.50 20.25 4.74
C LEU A 111 -31.76 21.03 4.38
N GLU A 112 -32.25 20.97 3.13
CA GLU A 112 -33.51 21.58 2.69
C GLU A 112 -34.69 21.16 3.57
N LYS A 113 -34.85 19.81 3.75
CA LYS A 113 -35.95 19.27 4.56
C LYS A 113 -35.92 19.78 6.01
N ARG A 114 -34.72 19.84 6.61
CA ARG A 114 -34.56 20.35 8.00
C ARG A 114 -34.94 21.81 8.11
N LEU A 115 -34.49 22.65 7.18
CA LEU A 115 -34.83 24.06 7.13
C LEU A 115 -36.32 24.27 6.82
N ALA A 116 -36.91 23.48 5.93
CA ALA A 116 -38.36 23.53 5.65
C ALA A 116 -39.21 23.13 6.86
N MET A 117 -38.70 22.23 7.72
CA MET A 117 -39.33 21.91 9.01
C MET A 117 -39.11 23.00 10.09
N ARG A 118 -38.48 24.12 9.74
CA ARG A 118 -38.13 25.23 10.63
C ARG A 118 -37.25 24.81 11.82
N ILE A 119 -36.40 23.79 11.60
CA ILE A 119 -35.35 23.49 12.56
C ILE A 119 -34.33 24.62 12.51
N ASP A 120 -33.82 25.00 13.69
CA ASP A 120 -32.84 26.06 13.81
C ASP A 120 -31.70 25.91 12.77
N SER A 121 -31.32 27.04 12.16
CA SER A 121 -30.35 27.08 11.07
C SER A 121 -29.01 26.52 11.47
N ASP A 122 -28.49 26.89 12.66
CA ASP A 122 -27.18 26.48 13.12
C ASP A 122 -27.10 24.95 13.35
N TYR A 123 -28.16 24.36 13.93
CA TYR A 123 -28.25 22.89 14.06
C TYR A 123 -28.35 22.20 12.71
N SER A 124 -29.12 22.74 11.77
CA SER A 124 -29.30 22.16 10.43
C SER A 124 -27.97 22.10 9.65
N TRP A 125 -27.18 23.19 9.72
CA TRP A 125 -25.87 23.25 9.09
C TRP A 125 -24.83 22.38 9.80
N ASN A 126 -24.87 22.28 11.12
CA ASN A 126 -23.98 21.36 11.85
C ASN A 126 -24.26 19.90 11.47
N TRP A 127 -25.51 19.54 11.28
CA TRP A 127 -25.88 18.20 10.82
C TRP A 127 -25.48 17.98 9.36
N PHE A 128 -25.63 18.98 8.49
CA PHE A 128 -25.12 18.91 7.12
C PHE A 128 -23.62 18.62 7.10
N ALA A 129 -22.84 19.29 7.93
CA ALA A 129 -21.41 19.07 8.07
C ALA A 129 -21.10 17.64 8.59
N ALA A 130 -21.89 17.15 9.55
CA ALA A 130 -21.74 15.79 10.09
C ALA A 130 -22.12 14.70 9.07
N ASP A 131 -23.20 14.88 8.29
CA ASP A 131 -23.66 13.93 7.27
C ASP A 131 -22.63 13.72 6.16
N ASN A 132 -21.83 14.75 5.87
CA ASN A 132 -20.77 14.66 4.87
C ASN A 132 -19.51 13.95 5.37
N ASN A 133 -19.35 13.79 6.70
CA ASN A 133 -18.18 13.16 7.33
C ASN A 133 -16.85 13.73 6.84
N SER A 134 -16.83 15.01 6.45
CA SER A 134 -15.67 15.73 5.95
C SER A 134 -15.27 16.85 6.90
N MET A 135 -14.02 16.83 7.35
CA MET A 135 -13.47 17.89 8.18
C MET A 135 -13.37 19.21 7.41
N MET A 136 -13.15 19.15 6.09
CA MET A 136 -13.07 20.31 5.22
C MET A 136 -14.44 20.97 5.11
N VAL A 137 -15.46 20.22 4.72
CA VAL A 137 -16.86 20.72 4.65
C VAL A 137 -17.28 21.31 5.99
N SER A 138 -17.01 20.63 7.11
CA SER A 138 -17.37 21.12 8.45
C SER A 138 -16.72 22.45 8.80
N ARG A 139 -15.43 22.62 8.55
CA ARG A 139 -14.71 23.86 8.85
C ARG A 139 -15.16 25.01 7.96
N PHE A 140 -15.25 24.79 6.67
CA PHE A 140 -15.60 25.85 5.72
C PHE A 140 -17.09 26.23 5.77
N THR A 141 -17.99 25.32 6.12
CA THR A 141 -19.38 25.63 6.42
C THR A 141 -19.47 26.58 7.61
N ARG A 142 -18.71 26.34 8.68
CA ARG A 142 -18.67 27.23 9.85
C ARG A 142 -18.12 28.61 9.48
N VAL A 143 -17.00 28.67 8.76
CA VAL A 143 -16.40 29.93 8.28
C VAL A 143 -17.40 30.71 7.43
N PHE A 144 -18.15 30.03 6.56
CA PHE A 144 -19.18 30.66 5.74
C PHE A 144 -20.31 31.24 6.59
N LEU A 145 -20.84 30.49 7.56
CA LEU A 145 -21.93 30.96 8.43
C LEU A 145 -21.52 32.17 9.30
N GLU A 146 -20.40 32.04 10.00
CA GLU A 146 -19.85 33.10 10.83
C GLU A 146 -19.51 34.36 10.00
N GLY A 147 -18.88 34.15 8.83
CA GLY A 147 -18.50 35.23 7.91
C GLY A 147 -19.72 35.93 7.32
N SER A 148 -20.75 35.22 6.91
CA SER A 148 -21.99 35.81 6.36
C SER A 148 -22.82 36.55 7.42
N GLN A 149 -22.80 36.06 8.65
CA GLN A 149 -23.44 36.78 9.78
C GLN A 149 -22.71 38.09 10.15
N ALA A 150 -21.35 38.05 10.11
CA ALA A 150 -20.54 39.21 10.47
C ALA A 150 -20.50 40.30 9.39
N SER A 151 -20.43 39.91 8.10
CA SER A 151 -20.29 40.86 6.98
C SER A 151 -21.63 41.29 6.37
N GLY A 152 -22.67 40.49 6.54
CA GLY A 152 -23.94 40.66 5.85
C GLY A 152 -23.93 40.39 4.34
N GLU A 153 -22.76 40.11 3.77
CA GLU A 153 -22.55 39.85 2.33
C GLU A 153 -22.28 38.36 2.05
N ALA A 154 -23.32 37.55 2.09
CA ALA A 154 -23.20 36.10 1.89
C ALA A 154 -22.56 35.70 0.54
N GLY A 155 -22.74 36.48 -0.53
CA GLY A 155 -22.15 36.24 -1.85
C GLY A 155 -20.65 36.37 -1.84
N THR A 156 -20.12 37.46 -1.34
CA THR A 156 -18.67 37.72 -1.24
C THR A 156 -17.99 36.68 -0.34
N VAL A 157 -18.60 36.33 0.80
CA VAL A 157 -18.10 35.28 1.68
C VAL A 157 -18.15 33.93 0.99
N GLY A 158 -19.21 33.60 0.26
CA GLY A 158 -19.34 32.36 -0.51
C GLY A 158 -18.27 32.20 -1.57
N ASP A 159 -17.97 33.27 -2.33
CA ASP A 159 -16.89 33.28 -3.32
C ASP A 159 -15.51 33.08 -2.66
N LEU A 160 -15.22 33.75 -1.56
CA LEU A 160 -13.95 33.65 -0.83
C LEU A 160 -13.74 32.23 -0.28
N VAL A 161 -14.77 31.66 0.34
CA VAL A 161 -14.74 30.29 0.88
C VAL A 161 -14.60 29.27 -0.26
N SER A 162 -15.32 29.45 -1.37
CA SER A 162 -15.22 28.60 -2.55
C SER A 162 -13.80 28.60 -3.12
N GLN A 163 -13.21 29.79 -3.30
CA GLN A 163 -11.85 29.94 -3.82
C GLN A 163 -10.81 29.32 -2.89
N SER A 164 -10.93 29.54 -1.57
CA SER A 164 -10.04 28.95 -0.56
C SER A 164 -10.12 27.44 -0.55
N THR A 165 -11.32 26.88 -0.64
CA THR A 165 -11.58 25.45 -0.69
C THR A 165 -11.03 24.83 -1.98
N ALA A 166 -11.25 25.48 -3.13
CA ALA A 166 -10.72 25.03 -4.42
C ALA A 166 -9.18 24.99 -4.42
N THR A 167 -8.54 26.00 -3.80
CA THR A 167 -7.08 26.03 -3.65
C THR A 167 -6.57 24.86 -2.79
N LEU A 168 -7.25 24.54 -1.70
CA LEU A 168 -6.88 23.36 -0.87
C LEU A 168 -7.08 22.05 -1.62
N LEU A 169 -8.14 21.93 -2.41
CA LEU A 169 -8.36 20.75 -3.26
C LEU A 169 -7.27 20.61 -4.34
N ALA A 170 -6.84 21.71 -4.94
CA ALA A 170 -5.73 21.72 -5.90
C ALA A 170 -4.42 21.26 -5.25
N LEU A 171 -4.13 21.69 -4.02
CA LEU A 171 -2.97 21.24 -3.26
C LEU A 171 -3.05 19.75 -2.91
N ARG A 172 -4.22 19.24 -2.50
CA ARG A 172 -4.44 17.80 -2.28
C ARG A 172 -4.20 17.01 -3.56
N ASN A 173 -4.70 17.49 -4.69
CA ASN A 173 -4.53 16.85 -5.98
C ASN A 173 -3.05 16.77 -6.41
N ARG A 174 -2.30 17.85 -6.20
CA ARG A 174 -0.84 17.85 -6.42
C ARG A 174 -0.12 16.80 -5.56
N ARG A 175 -0.47 16.70 -4.28
CA ARG A 175 0.10 15.67 -3.39
C ARG A 175 -0.22 14.26 -3.88
N GLU A 176 -1.42 14.03 -4.38
CA GLU A 176 -1.83 12.73 -4.88
C GLU A 176 -1.09 12.34 -6.16
N ILE A 177 -0.90 13.28 -7.08
CA ILE A 177 -0.09 13.08 -8.29
C ILE A 177 1.35 12.74 -7.89
N SER A 178 1.95 13.51 -6.97
CA SER A 178 3.30 13.22 -6.46
C SER A 178 3.40 11.86 -5.78
N ALA A 179 2.40 11.48 -4.97
CA ALA A 179 2.34 10.16 -4.34
C ALA A 179 2.16 9.04 -5.38
N GLY A 180 1.41 9.30 -6.46
CA GLY A 180 1.25 8.37 -7.59
C GLY A 180 2.56 8.12 -8.32
N THR A 181 3.30 9.18 -8.65
CA THR A 181 4.63 9.09 -9.27
C THR A 181 5.61 8.34 -8.36
N MET A 182 5.66 8.70 -7.08
CA MET A 182 6.53 8.02 -6.11
C MET A 182 6.19 6.54 -5.97
N ARG A 183 4.91 6.19 -6.05
CA ARG A 183 4.46 4.77 -6.05
C ARG A 183 4.98 4.01 -7.26
N GLY A 184 4.90 4.59 -8.46
CA GLY A 184 5.45 3.99 -9.68
C GLY A 184 6.96 3.76 -9.58
N VAL A 185 7.70 4.77 -9.12
CA VAL A 185 9.16 4.66 -8.88
C VAL A 185 9.47 3.58 -7.84
N SER A 186 8.69 3.51 -6.76
CA SER A 186 8.88 2.50 -5.70
C SER A 186 8.70 1.08 -6.23
N TYR A 187 7.74 0.83 -7.11
CA TYR A 187 7.58 -0.48 -7.76
C TYR A 187 8.76 -0.82 -8.67
N GLY A 188 9.25 0.15 -9.45
CA GLY A 188 10.42 -0.05 -10.31
C GLY A 188 11.68 -0.39 -9.52
N ILE A 189 11.97 0.34 -8.45
CA ILE A 189 13.11 0.08 -7.56
C ILE A 189 12.98 -1.30 -6.90
N LEU A 190 11.79 -1.67 -6.43
CA LEU A 190 11.55 -2.95 -5.79
C LEU A 190 11.84 -4.11 -6.75
N ILE A 191 11.32 -4.07 -7.97
CA ILE A 191 11.53 -5.11 -8.99
C ILE A 191 13.01 -5.19 -9.37
N ALA A 192 13.67 -4.06 -9.62
CA ALA A 192 15.09 -4.03 -9.96
C ALA A 192 15.96 -4.60 -8.84
N MET A 193 15.66 -4.26 -7.58
CA MET A 193 16.37 -4.79 -6.41
C MET A 193 16.20 -6.32 -6.29
N ILE A 194 14.99 -6.85 -6.50
CA ILE A 194 14.72 -8.28 -6.44
C ILE A 194 15.52 -9.04 -7.51
N ILE A 195 15.51 -8.53 -8.75
CA ILE A 195 16.27 -9.14 -9.84
C ILE A 195 17.78 -9.12 -9.53
N ALA A 196 18.30 -7.97 -9.06
CA ALA A 196 19.71 -7.85 -8.70
C ALA A 196 20.10 -8.82 -7.58
N LEU A 197 19.28 -8.95 -6.53
CA LEU A 197 19.52 -9.91 -5.45
C LEU A 197 19.51 -11.35 -5.94
N ASN A 198 18.54 -11.72 -6.77
CA ASN A 198 18.47 -13.09 -7.31
C ASN A 198 19.67 -13.41 -8.22
N ILE A 199 20.09 -12.48 -9.08
CA ILE A 199 21.30 -12.64 -9.90
C ILE A 199 22.54 -12.82 -9.00
N THR A 200 22.66 -12.00 -7.96
CA THR A 200 23.79 -12.11 -7.02
C THR A 200 23.83 -13.47 -6.33
N ILE A 201 22.68 -13.97 -5.88
CA ILE A 201 22.57 -15.29 -5.23
C ILE A 201 22.98 -16.41 -6.19
N GLU A 202 22.51 -16.36 -7.45
CA GLU A 202 22.86 -17.37 -8.45
C GLU A 202 24.34 -17.36 -8.81
N ILE A 203 24.96 -16.18 -8.94
CA ILE A 203 26.41 -16.09 -9.19
C ILE A 203 27.18 -16.67 -8.00
N VAL A 204 26.80 -16.34 -6.76
CA VAL A 204 27.46 -16.88 -5.56
C VAL A 204 27.30 -18.41 -5.48
N ALA A 205 26.09 -18.92 -5.77
CA ALA A 205 25.81 -20.33 -5.77
C ALA A 205 26.67 -21.09 -6.85
N GLY A 206 26.70 -20.57 -8.09
CA GLY A 206 27.46 -21.17 -9.19
C GLY A 206 28.96 -21.11 -8.94
N LEU A 207 29.51 -20.05 -8.37
CA LEU A 207 30.92 -20.01 -7.98
C LEU A 207 31.22 -20.99 -6.84
N GLY A 208 30.32 -21.14 -5.87
CA GLY A 208 30.46 -22.09 -4.77
C GLY A 208 30.53 -23.54 -5.29
N GLU A 209 29.67 -23.89 -6.23
CA GLU A 209 29.65 -25.22 -6.86
C GLU A 209 30.96 -25.50 -7.65
N GLN A 210 31.43 -24.53 -8.45
CA GLN A 210 32.69 -24.67 -9.18
C GLN A 210 33.91 -24.83 -8.25
N ILE A 211 33.95 -24.06 -7.16
CA ILE A 211 35.02 -24.18 -6.15
C ILE A 211 34.96 -25.56 -5.48
N ALA A 212 33.78 -26.07 -5.17
CA ALA A 212 33.61 -27.38 -4.56
C ALA A 212 34.04 -28.49 -5.52
N GLU A 213 33.74 -28.40 -6.82
CA GLU A 213 34.14 -29.35 -7.84
C GLU A 213 35.65 -29.36 -8.01
N VAL A 214 36.30 -28.21 -8.11
CA VAL A 214 37.78 -28.10 -8.20
C VAL A 214 38.43 -28.65 -6.93
N ALA A 215 37.91 -28.36 -5.76
CA ALA A 215 38.42 -28.88 -4.49
C ALA A 215 38.28 -30.40 -4.40
N ALA A 216 37.15 -30.98 -4.83
CA ALA A 216 36.95 -32.42 -4.89
C ALA A 216 37.91 -33.09 -5.90
N GLY A 217 38.16 -32.46 -7.04
CA GLY A 217 39.14 -32.92 -8.02
C GLY A 217 40.57 -32.95 -7.45
N LEU A 218 40.96 -31.92 -6.71
CA LEU A 218 42.28 -31.87 -6.05
C LEU A 218 42.43 -32.91 -4.93
N VAL A 219 41.39 -33.19 -4.15
CA VAL A 219 41.37 -34.22 -3.13
C VAL A 219 41.55 -35.62 -3.77
N ASN A 220 40.82 -35.89 -4.84
CA ASN A 220 40.91 -37.17 -5.58
C ASN A 220 42.27 -37.35 -6.22
N ALA A 221 42.86 -36.30 -6.80
CA ALA A 221 44.22 -36.35 -7.37
C ALA A 221 45.29 -36.54 -6.28
N GLY A 222 45.12 -35.96 -5.10
CA GLY A 222 46.00 -36.16 -3.94
C GLY A 222 45.93 -37.58 -3.36
N GLN A 223 44.78 -38.24 -3.41
CA GLN A 223 44.63 -39.65 -2.98
C GLN A 223 45.19 -40.65 -4.00
N SER A 224 45.22 -40.31 -5.28
CA SER A 224 45.79 -41.16 -6.33
C SER A 224 47.34 -41.13 -6.39
N GLY A 225 47.99 -40.33 -5.54
CA GLY A 225 49.46 -40.27 -5.44
C GLY A 225 50.15 -39.49 -6.57
N GLU A 226 49.37 -38.83 -7.44
CA GLU A 226 49.89 -38.07 -8.59
C GLU A 226 50.49 -36.71 -8.21
N ILE A 227 50.13 -36.19 -7.03
CA ILE A 227 50.69 -34.96 -6.52
C ILE A 227 51.28 -35.23 -5.12
N GLY A 228 52.59 -35.24 -5.02
CA GLY A 228 53.34 -35.42 -3.76
C GLY A 228 53.11 -34.22 -2.82
N GLY A 229 52.11 -34.29 -1.97
CA GLY A 229 51.80 -33.20 -1.12
C GLY A 229 50.98 -33.57 0.10
N GLY A 230 51.65 -34.08 1.14
CA GLY A 230 51.05 -34.29 2.45
C GLY A 230 50.58 -32.99 3.16
N ASP A 231 50.99 -31.82 2.69
CA ASP A 231 50.69 -30.54 3.33
C ASP A 231 49.47 -29.83 2.73
N LEU A 232 49.10 -30.13 1.48
CA LEU A 232 47.89 -29.56 0.86
C LEU A 232 46.58 -30.18 1.35
N ALA A 233 46.64 -31.44 1.85
CA ALA A 233 45.46 -32.16 2.34
C ALA A 233 44.90 -31.61 3.64
N VAL A 234 45.66 -30.86 4.42
CA VAL A 234 45.22 -30.34 5.74
C VAL A 234 44.31 -29.12 5.63
N GLY A 235 44.38 -28.34 4.54
CA GLY A 235 43.53 -27.14 4.32
C GLY A 235 42.30 -27.40 3.46
N LEU A 236 42.19 -28.50 2.76
CA LEU A 236 41.15 -28.82 1.81
C LEU A 236 39.78 -29.28 2.42
N PRO A 237 39.68 -29.88 3.62
CA PRO A 237 38.40 -30.28 4.19
C PRO A 237 37.44 -29.11 4.39
N VAL A 238 37.96 -27.89 4.55
CA VAL A 238 37.13 -26.65 4.69
C VAL A 238 36.50 -26.27 3.36
N LEU A 239 37.12 -26.62 2.23
CA LEU A 239 36.62 -26.30 0.88
C LEU A 239 35.71 -27.38 0.29
N THR A 240 35.69 -28.60 0.85
CA THR A 240 34.86 -29.72 0.39
C THR A 240 33.53 -29.85 1.15
N ASP A 241 33.28 -29.00 2.13
CA ASP A 241 32.00 -29.00 2.86
C ASP A 241 30.87 -28.36 2.02
N THR A 242 30.39 -29.18 1.03
CA THR A 242 29.25 -28.81 0.18
C THR A 242 27.98 -28.62 1.00
N ALA A 243 27.82 -29.30 2.14
CA ALA A 243 26.68 -29.13 3.06
C ALA A 243 26.70 -27.73 3.70
N GLY A 244 27.88 -27.20 4.00
CA GLY A 244 28.02 -25.81 4.53
C GLY A 244 27.71 -24.74 3.46
N VAL A 245 28.00 -24.98 2.19
CA VAL A 245 27.70 -24.05 1.10
C VAL A 245 26.19 -23.96 0.88
N ASP A 246 25.49 -25.10 0.80
CA ASP A 246 24.04 -25.15 0.63
C ASP A 246 23.30 -24.49 1.80
N GLN A 247 23.76 -24.73 3.03
CA GLN A 247 23.18 -24.10 4.22
C GLN A 247 23.38 -22.58 4.22
N ASN A 248 24.55 -22.10 3.80
CA ASN A 248 24.82 -20.68 3.67
C ASN A 248 23.95 -20.01 2.60
N ILE A 249 23.72 -20.67 1.46
CA ILE A 249 22.84 -20.18 0.40
C ILE A 249 21.38 -20.08 0.89
N GLN A 250 20.89 -21.05 1.66
CA GLN A 250 19.55 -20.99 2.25
C GLN A 250 19.42 -19.83 3.22
N VAL A 251 20.38 -19.62 4.10
CA VAL A 251 20.40 -18.47 5.02
C VAL A 251 20.41 -17.17 4.24
N PHE A 252 21.16 -17.08 3.15
CA PHE A 252 21.21 -15.89 2.32
C PHE A 252 19.87 -15.61 1.61
N ASN A 253 19.17 -16.64 1.14
CA ASN A 253 17.83 -16.54 0.57
C ASN A 253 16.79 -16.03 1.59
N ILE A 254 16.86 -16.50 2.82
CA ILE A 254 15.97 -16.04 3.90
C ILE A 254 16.28 -14.58 4.25
N LEU A 255 17.56 -14.22 4.37
CA LEU A 255 18.01 -12.87 4.69
C LEU A 255 17.62 -11.87 3.60
N SER A 256 17.75 -12.24 2.33
CA SER A 256 17.34 -11.41 1.18
C SER A 256 15.82 -11.19 1.19
N SER A 257 15.02 -12.22 1.49
CA SER A 257 13.58 -12.10 1.61
C SER A 257 13.17 -11.15 2.76
N LEU A 258 13.85 -11.23 3.89
CA LEU A 258 13.63 -10.33 5.01
C LEU A 258 13.97 -8.88 4.65
N LEU A 259 15.07 -8.66 3.95
CA LEU A 259 15.45 -7.34 3.45
C LEU A 259 14.39 -6.78 2.50
N ILE A 260 13.88 -7.58 1.57
CA ILE A 260 12.79 -7.18 0.67
C ILE A 260 11.55 -6.75 1.47
N ILE A 261 11.16 -7.50 2.49
CA ILE A 261 10.03 -7.18 3.36
C ILE A 261 10.24 -5.83 4.05
N VAL A 262 11.42 -5.61 4.62
CA VAL A 262 11.76 -4.32 5.27
C VAL A 262 11.66 -3.16 4.28
N VAL A 263 12.18 -3.32 3.07
CA VAL A 263 12.09 -2.30 2.02
C VAL A 263 10.64 -2.01 1.64
N ILE A 264 9.80 -3.04 1.50
CA ILE A 264 8.35 -2.89 1.22
C ILE A 264 7.67 -2.07 2.32
N VAL A 265 7.95 -2.37 3.58
CA VAL A 265 7.38 -1.64 4.73
C VAL A 265 7.82 -0.17 4.70
N VAL A 266 9.09 0.10 4.49
CA VAL A 266 9.64 1.46 4.43
C VAL A 266 9.03 2.25 3.27
N LEU A 267 9.05 1.69 2.05
CA LEU A 267 8.48 2.34 0.86
C LEU A 267 6.97 2.58 1.00
N GLY A 268 6.24 1.61 1.56
CA GLY A 268 4.81 1.74 1.82
C GLY A 268 4.50 2.84 2.84
N LEU A 269 5.27 2.95 3.90
CA LEU A 269 5.13 4.03 4.90
C LEU A 269 5.45 5.40 4.31
N ILE A 270 6.55 5.54 3.57
CA ILE A 270 6.93 6.80 2.93
C ILE A 270 5.83 7.28 1.99
N THR A 271 5.35 6.43 1.09
CA THR A 271 4.31 6.77 0.12
C THR A 271 2.99 7.17 0.79
N SER A 272 2.63 6.47 1.87
CA SER A 272 1.44 6.79 2.67
C SER A 272 1.57 8.15 3.35
N ARG A 273 2.74 8.50 3.88
CA ARG A 273 3.00 9.80 4.53
C ARG A 273 2.93 10.95 3.54
N ILE A 274 3.43 10.78 2.33
CA ILE A 274 3.34 11.79 1.25
C ILE A 274 1.87 12.05 0.89
N LYS A 275 1.06 11.01 0.78
CA LYS A 275 -0.38 11.11 0.50
C LYS A 275 -1.17 11.78 1.65
N GLY A 276 -0.61 11.80 2.86
CA GLY A 276 -1.30 12.26 4.07
C GLY A 276 -2.32 11.26 4.62
N GLY A 277 -2.23 10.01 4.20
CA GLY A 277 -3.09 8.91 4.65
C GLY A 277 -2.69 8.32 5.99
N GLY A 278 -3.63 7.66 6.65
CA GLY A 278 -3.38 6.89 7.86
C GLY A 278 -2.66 5.56 7.58
N PHE A 279 -2.17 4.91 8.64
CA PHE A 279 -1.49 3.61 8.57
C PHE A 279 -2.33 2.53 7.87
N THR A 280 -3.65 2.54 8.08
CA THR A 280 -4.57 1.59 7.43
C THR A 280 -4.57 1.67 5.91
N LEU A 281 -4.32 2.85 5.37
CA LEU A 281 -4.26 3.07 3.92
C LEU A 281 -2.93 2.54 3.34
N SER A 282 -1.83 2.62 4.11
CA SER A 282 -0.54 2.09 3.70
C SER A 282 -0.51 0.57 3.62
N LEU A 283 -1.29 -0.14 4.45
CA LEU A 283 -1.37 -1.60 4.45
C LEU A 283 -1.79 -2.16 3.09
N GLY A 284 -2.80 -1.57 2.45
CA GLY A 284 -3.22 -2.01 1.12
C GLY A 284 -2.13 -1.89 0.06
N GLN A 285 -1.34 -0.82 0.13
CA GLN A 285 -0.22 -0.62 -0.78
C GLN A 285 0.95 -1.57 -0.47
N MET A 286 1.25 -1.82 0.80
CA MET A 286 2.28 -2.78 1.21
C MET A 286 1.95 -4.19 0.72
N ILE A 287 0.70 -4.62 0.84
CA ILE A 287 0.24 -5.94 0.37
C ILE A 287 0.37 -6.02 -1.16
N GLN A 288 -0.01 -4.97 -1.90
CA GLN A 288 0.20 -4.94 -3.36
C GLN A 288 1.68 -5.05 -3.73
N MET A 289 2.57 -4.34 -3.04
CA MET A 289 4.03 -4.44 -3.22
C MET A 289 4.54 -5.84 -2.90
N MET A 290 4.00 -6.49 -1.86
CA MET A 290 4.36 -7.86 -1.47
C MET A 290 4.00 -8.87 -2.57
N TRP A 291 2.81 -8.76 -3.18
CA TRP A 291 2.42 -9.60 -4.30
C TRP A 291 3.31 -9.40 -5.53
N ILE A 292 3.63 -8.16 -5.87
CA ILE A 292 4.55 -7.84 -6.96
C ILE A 292 5.94 -8.42 -6.66
N ALA A 293 6.42 -8.31 -5.43
CA ALA A 293 7.69 -8.88 -5.00
C ALA A 293 7.69 -10.41 -5.09
N ALA A 294 6.61 -11.07 -4.66
CA ALA A 294 6.47 -12.52 -4.74
C ALA A 294 6.50 -13.02 -6.19
N ILE A 295 5.76 -12.36 -7.08
CA ILE A 295 5.73 -12.70 -8.51
C ILE A 295 7.10 -12.43 -9.14
N ALA A 296 7.71 -11.26 -8.88
CA ALA A 296 9.01 -10.91 -9.44
C ALA A 296 10.12 -11.84 -8.97
N SER A 297 10.12 -12.24 -7.68
CA SER A 297 11.08 -13.20 -7.13
C SER A 297 10.92 -14.57 -7.75
N GLY A 298 9.70 -15.10 -7.83
CA GLY A 298 9.44 -16.41 -8.45
C GLY A 298 9.81 -16.43 -9.94
N ALA A 299 9.42 -15.38 -10.69
CA ALA A 299 9.72 -15.28 -12.11
C ALA A 299 11.23 -15.16 -12.39
N SER A 300 11.94 -14.30 -11.65
CA SER A 300 13.38 -14.12 -11.80
C SER A 300 14.15 -15.41 -11.44
N ALA A 301 13.75 -16.07 -10.36
CA ALA A 301 14.36 -17.34 -9.96
C ALA A 301 14.14 -18.44 -11.02
N PHE A 302 12.93 -18.53 -11.59
CA PHE A 302 12.63 -19.49 -12.66
C PHE A 302 13.43 -19.23 -13.95
N VAL A 303 13.52 -17.97 -14.37
CA VAL A 303 14.29 -17.59 -15.58
C VAL A 303 15.77 -17.89 -15.38
N LEU A 304 16.33 -17.53 -14.22
CA LEU A 304 17.75 -17.75 -13.94
C LEU A 304 18.11 -19.24 -13.85
N SER A 305 17.28 -20.05 -13.18
CA SER A 305 17.53 -21.50 -13.10
C SER A 305 17.52 -22.19 -14.47
N ASN A 306 16.63 -21.75 -15.38
CA ASN A 306 16.60 -22.27 -16.73
C ASN A 306 17.76 -21.76 -17.62
N SER A 307 18.24 -20.53 -17.39
CA SER A 307 19.34 -19.96 -18.16
C SER A 307 20.69 -20.55 -17.78
N VAL A 308 20.94 -20.81 -16.51
CA VAL A 308 22.17 -21.44 -16.02
C VAL A 308 22.28 -22.89 -16.57
N GLY A 309 21.19 -23.64 -16.65
CA GLY A 309 21.17 -24.98 -17.26
C GLY A 309 21.53 -25.00 -18.75
N VAL A 310 21.35 -23.90 -19.47
CA VAL A 310 21.74 -23.77 -20.90
C VAL A 310 23.23 -23.47 -21.06
N PHE A 311 23.89 -22.86 -20.09
CA PHE A 311 25.34 -22.57 -20.14
C PHE A 311 26.20 -23.69 -19.56
N ALA A 312 25.60 -24.66 -18.85
CA ALA A 312 26.31 -25.81 -18.28
C ALA A 312 26.25 -27.09 -19.15
N GLY A 313 25.53 -27.08 -20.28
CA GLY A 313 25.49 -28.15 -21.29
C GLY A 313 26.20 -27.74 -22.55
#